data_21012ee56616b57504962499c8648bef
#
_entry.id   21012ee56616b57504962499c8648bef
#
_cell.length_a   1.000
_cell.length_b   1.000
_cell.length_c   1.000
_cell.angle_alpha   90.00
_cell.angle_beta   90.00
_cell.angle_gamma   90.00
#
_symmetry.space_group_name_H-M   'P 1'
#
loop_
_entity.id
_entity.type
_entity.pdbx_description
1 polymer ?
#
loop_
_entity_poly.entity_id
_entity_poly.type
_entity_poly.pdbx_seq_one_letter_code
_entity_poly.pdbx_strand_id
1 'polypeptide(L)'
;MSITWRRVALLAAIMLLLGIGLTEHVRADGGGGDDERAKVPRATPADPDYTAAVRAIKLDKFAEAIPLLQRVVDRDPRNADAFNWLAYATRRTGNPAASIPIYQKALAIDPKHRGAHEYIGEAYLMLGNVAKAKEHLARLNSLCFLPCSEYTDLRKAVEQYEKTGKVSSTH
;
A
#
# COMPACT_ATOMS: atom_id res chain seq x y z
N MET A 1 -14.11 -40.12 -31.65
CA MET A 1 -14.57 -39.40 -32.87
C MET A 1 -13.53 -38.34 -33.19
N SER A 2 -12.81 -38.60 -34.25
CA SER A 2 -11.68 -37.85 -34.80
C SER A 2 -12.16 -36.77 -35.79
N ILE A 3 -11.79 -35.52 -35.58
CA ILE A 3 -11.89 -34.48 -36.61
C ILE A 3 -10.63 -33.63 -36.55
N THR A 4 -9.66 -34.03 -37.30
CA THR A 4 -8.99 -33.51 -38.49
C THR A 4 -8.36 -32.11 -38.35
N TRP A 5 -7.09 -32.12 -37.97
CA TRP A 5 -6.08 -31.14 -38.30
C TRP A 5 -5.81 -31.18 -39.81
N ARG A 6 -6.42 -30.32 -40.60
CA ARG A 6 -5.99 -30.01 -41.97
C ARG A 6 -6.65 -28.69 -42.39
N ARG A 7 -5.87 -27.68 -42.64
CA ARG A 7 -6.08 -26.46 -43.42
C ARG A 7 -5.63 -25.21 -42.67
N VAL A 8 -4.34 -24.97 -42.56
CA VAL A 8 -3.71 -23.66 -42.77
C VAL A 8 -2.27 -23.92 -43.18
N ALA A 9 -2.09 -24.24 -44.43
CA ALA A 9 -0.83 -24.07 -45.14
C ALA A 9 -1.23 -23.62 -46.56
N LEU A 10 -0.88 -22.40 -46.87
CA LEU A 10 -0.72 -21.82 -48.19
C LEU A 10 -1.16 -20.36 -48.19
N LEU A 11 -0.18 -19.50 -48.07
CA LEU A 11 -0.06 -18.21 -48.79
C LEU A 11 1.24 -17.52 -48.31
N ALA A 12 2.34 -18.11 -48.73
CA ALA A 12 3.62 -17.41 -48.82
C ALA A 12 4.03 -17.50 -50.27
N ALA A 13 3.98 -16.40 -50.97
CA ALA A 13 4.89 -16.04 -52.06
C ALA A 13 4.31 -14.89 -52.87
N ILE A 14 5.23 -14.08 -53.36
CA ILE A 14 5.07 -13.08 -54.43
C ILE A 14 4.73 -11.66 -53.91
N MET A 15 5.76 -10.89 -53.69
CA MET A 15 6.03 -9.60 -54.34
C MET A 15 7.47 -9.16 -54.02
N LEU A 16 8.36 -9.63 -54.86
CA LEU A 16 9.67 -9.03 -55.06
C LEU A 16 9.62 -8.35 -56.42
N LEU A 17 10.25 -7.22 -56.54
CA LEU A 17 10.48 -6.39 -57.74
C LEU A 17 9.50 -5.20 -57.92
N LEU A 18 10.02 -4.05 -57.52
CA LEU A 18 10.24 -2.91 -58.44
C LEU A 18 10.91 -1.78 -57.64
N GLY A 19 12.20 -1.61 -57.84
CA GLY A 19 12.94 -0.45 -57.40
C GLY A 19 12.61 0.75 -58.28
N ILE A 20 12.30 1.86 -57.62
CA ILE A 20 12.46 3.20 -58.22
C ILE A 20 12.97 4.09 -57.08
N GLY A 21 14.20 4.55 -57.22
CA GLY A 21 14.81 5.54 -56.34
C GLY A 21 14.15 6.91 -56.53
N LEU A 22 13.87 7.50 -55.42
CA LEU A 22 13.68 8.95 -55.32
C LEU A 22 14.42 9.40 -54.05
N THR A 23 15.58 9.98 -54.27
CA THR A 23 16.30 10.75 -53.29
C THR A 23 15.57 12.06 -53.04
N GLU A 24 14.74 12.11 -52.01
CA GLU A 24 14.28 13.41 -51.49
C GLU A 24 15.19 13.83 -50.36
N HIS A 25 15.90 14.92 -50.61
CA HIS A 25 16.58 15.72 -49.60
C HIS A 25 15.54 16.26 -48.60
N VAL A 26 15.42 15.66 -47.46
CA VAL A 26 14.74 16.29 -46.34
C VAL A 26 15.74 17.17 -45.62
N ARG A 27 15.52 18.45 -45.82
CA ARG A 27 16.16 19.58 -45.14
C ARG A 27 15.97 19.41 -43.66
N ALA A 28 17.07 19.39 -42.91
CA ALA A 28 17.05 19.49 -41.46
C ALA A 28 16.55 20.92 -41.10
N ASP A 29 15.28 21.03 -40.78
CA ASP A 29 14.75 22.20 -40.10
C ASP A 29 14.83 21.89 -38.59
N GLY A 30 15.65 22.72 -37.89
CA GLY A 30 15.85 22.62 -36.45
C GLY A 30 14.60 23.10 -35.71
N GLY A 31 13.67 22.21 -35.44
CA GLY A 31 12.59 22.38 -34.52
C GLY A 31 12.97 21.79 -33.17
N GLY A 32 13.26 22.66 -32.19
CA GLY A 32 13.41 22.24 -30.80
C GLY A 32 12.12 21.58 -30.33
N GLY A 33 12.07 20.28 -30.43
CA GLY A 33 11.08 19.46 -29.74
C GLY A 33 11.59 19.31 -28.30
N ASP A 34 10.96 19.99 -27.38
CA ASP A 34 11.09 19.71 -25.96
C ASP A 34 10.76 18.24 -25.78
N ASP A 35 11.81 17.42 -25.63
CA ASP A 35 11.67 16.04 -25.18
C ASP A 35 11.01 16.06 -23.82
N GLU A 36 9.68 16.06 -23.81
CA GLU A 36 8.87 15.66 -22.67
C GLU A 36 9.05 14.14 -22.52
N ARG A 37 10.31 13.75 -22.27
CA ARG A 37 10.61 12.48 -21.64
C ARG A 37 9.80 12.46 -20.38
N ALA A 38 8.72 11.70 -20.37
CA ALA A 38 7.98 11.38 -19.15
C ALA A 38 9.03 11.18 -18.05
N LYS A 39 9.16 12.15 -17.17
CA LYS A 39 10.02 12.07 -15.98
C LYS A 39 9.53 10.85 -15.23
N VAL A 40 10.23 9.71 -15.41
CA VAL A 40 10.12 8.61 -14.46
C VAL A 40 10.27 9.25 -13.09
N PRO A 41 9.29 9.15 -12.20
CA PRO A 41 9.39 9.79 -10.89
C PRO A 41 10.69 9.30 -10.26
N ARG A 42 11.67 10.21 -10.16
CA ARG A 42 12.89 9.92 -9.44
C ARG A 42 12.43 9.61 -8.02
N ALA A 43 12.62 8.37 -7.56
CA ALA A 43 12.27 7.98 -6.20
C ALA A 43 12.77 9.09 -5.27
N THR A 44 11.85 9.82 -4.65
CA THR A 44 12.19 10.83 -3.65
C THR A 44 12.98 10.11 -2.57
N PRO A 45 14.14 10.63 -2.12
CA PRO A 45 14.87 10.03 -1.01
C PRO A 45 13.89 9.80 0.13
N ALA A 46 13.90 8.58 0.71
CA ALA A 46 13.02 8.26 1.82
C ALA A 46 13.21 9.31 2.92
N ASP A 47 12.12 9.88 3.42
CA ASP A 47 12.16 10.88 4.50
C ASP A 47 13.00 10.33 5.66
N PRO A 48 14.06 11.04 6.10
CA PRO A 48 14.97 10.53 7.13
C PRO A 48 14.26 10.33 8.48
N ASP A 49 13.30 11.18 8.83
CA ASP A 49 12.49 11.03 10.05
C ASP A 49 11.60 9.78 9.94
N TYR A 50 10.99 9.52 8.78
CA TYR A 50 10.21 8.31 8.57
C TYR A 50 11.06 7.05 8.72
N THR A 51 12.24 7.05 8.10
CA THR A 51 13.16 5.91 8.18
C THR A 51 13.65 5.68 9.62
N ALA A 52 13.98 6.75 10.34
CA ALA A 52 14.40 6.68 11.74
C ALA A 52 13.25 6.19 12.64
N ALA A 53 12.02 6.67 12.41
CA ALA A 53 10.85 6.26 13.16
C ALA A 53 10.52 4.77 12.98
N VAL A 54 10.54 4.28 11.73
CA VAL A 54 10.31 2.84 11.46
C VAL A 54 11.39 1.98 12.11
N ARG A 55 12.64 2.46 12.14
CA ARG A 55 13.72 1.77 12.88
C ARG A 55 13.46 1.76 14.38
N ALA A 56 13.02 2.88 14.97
CA ALA A 56 12.67 2.95 16.38
C ALA A 56 11.52 1.99 16.73
N ILE A 57 10.49 1.91 15.89
CA ILE A 57 9.38 0.96 16.06
C ILE A 57 9.86 -0.48 16.06
N LYS A 58 10.75 -0.86 15.13
CA LYS A 58 11.33 -2.21 15.06
C LYS A 58 12.17 -2.58 16.29
N LEU A 59 12.58 -1.59 17.08
CA LEU A 59 13.32 -1.75 18.33
C LEU A 59 12.43 -1.53 19.57
N ASP A 60 11.10 -1.54 19.38
CA ASP A 60 10.09 -1.26 20.44
C ASP A 60 10.24 0.11 21.12
N LYS A 61 10.94 1.05 20.50
CA LYS A 61 11.16 2.41 20.99
C LYS A 61 10.04 3.35 20.52
N PHE A 62 8.79 3.00 20.87
CA PHE A 62 7.60 3.69 20.35
C PHE A 62 7.56 5.17 20.74
N ALA A 63 7.98 5.51 21.96
CA ALA A 63 8.02 6.91 22.41
C ALA A 63 9.01 7.77 21.61
N GLU A 64 10.12 7.18 21.12
CA GLU A 64 11.07 7.87 20.25
C GLU A 64 10.52 8.05 18.82
N ALA A 65 9.70 7.12 18.34
CA ALA A 65 9.11 7.15 16.99
C ALA A 65 8.05 8.25 16.85
N ILE A 66 7.26 8.52 17.90
CA ILE A 66 6.14 9.47 17.85
C ILE A 66 6.56 10.87 17.36
N PRO A 67 7.55 11.56 17.94
CA PRO A 67 7.92 12.90 17.49
C PRO A 67 8.51 12.92 16.08
N LEU A 68 9.15 11.82 15.65
CA LEU A 68 9.65 11.68 14.28
C LEU A 68 8.48 11.60 13.30
N LEU A 69 7.50 10.72 13.57
CA LEU A 69 6.33 10.55 12.71
C LEU A 69 5.43 11.80 12.71
N GLN A 70 5.34 12.51 13.84
CA GLN A 70 4.63 13.79 13.88
C GLN A 70 5.22 14.78 12.88
N ARG A 71 6.55 14.94 12.83
CA ARG A 71 7.20 15.80 11.83
C ARG A 71 6.95 15.34 10.39
N VAL A 72 6.89 14.02 10.17
CA VAL A 72 6.57 13.47 8.83
C VAL A 72 5.17 13.87 8.40
N VAL A 73 4.14 13.64 9.25
CA VAL A 73 2.75 13.96 8.88
C VAL A 73 2.48 15.47 8.81
N ASP A 74 3.27 16.28 9.52
CA ASP A 74 3.21 17.76 9.41
C ASP A 74 3.73 18.25 8.06
N ARG A 75 4.78 17.59 7.51
CA ARG A 75 5.35 17.91 6.19
C ARG A 75 4.57 17.29 5.04
N ASP A 76 4.08 16.06 5.24
CA ASP A 76 3.30 15.30 4.25
C ASP A 76 1.98 14.80 4.87
N PRO A 77 0.95 15.66 4.90
CA PRO A 77 -0.35 15.31 5.49
C PRO A 77 -1.16 14.31 4.64
N ARG A 78 -0.61 13.82 3.52
CA ARG A 78 -1.21 12.77 2.69
C ARG A 78 -0.49 11.43 2.81
N ASN A 79 0.43 11.27 3.73
CA ASN A 79 1.17 10.05 3.96
C ASN A 79 0.38 9.11 4.89
N ALA A 80 -0.41 8.21 4.30
CA ALA A 80 -1.20 7.24 5.05
C ALA A 80 -0.34 6.32 5.93
N ASP A 81 0.81 5.87 5.40
CA ASP A 81 1.74 5.02 6.15
C ASP A 81 2.29 5.71 7.39
N ALA A 82 2.65 7.00 7.28
CA ALA A 82 3.15 7.76 8.41
C ALA A 82 2.07 7.94 9.50
N PHE A 83 0.82 8.22 9.13
CA PHE A 83 -0.29 8.23 10.08
C PHE A 83 -0.52 6.86 10.71
N ASN A 84 -0.45 5.79 9.94
CA ASN A 84 -0.59 4.43 10.45
C ASN A 84 0.48 4.12 11.50
N TRP A 85 1.76 4.42 11.22
CA TRP A 85 2.84 4.18 12.17
C TRP A 85 2.78 5.10 13.41
N LEU A 86 2.35 6.35 13.24
CA LEU A 86 2.11 7.26 14.36
C LEU A 86 1.02 6.72 15.30
N ALA A 87 -0.08 6.25 14.74
CA ALA A 87 -1.15 5.64 15.50
C ALA A 87 -0.70 4.34 16.19
N TYR A 88 0.06 3.51 15.49
CA TYR A 88 0.64 2.29 16.05
C TYR A 88 1.53 2.59 17.26
N ALA A 89 2.49 3.51 17.12
CA ALA A 89 3.35 3.91 18.22
C ALA A 89 2.56 4.49 19.41
N THR A 90 1.54 5.32 19.13
CA THR A 90 0.64 5.88 20.15
C THR A 90 -0.12 4.77 20.90
N ARG A 91 -0.64 3.77 20.19
CA ARG A 91 -1.31 2.61 20.81
C ARG A 91 -0.34 1.81 21.69
N ARG A 92 0.86 1.56 21.18
CA ARG A 92 1.91 0.77 21.87
C ARG A 92 2.47 1.47 23.13
N THR A 93 2.35 2.80 23.23
CA THR A 93 2.65 3.55 24.47
C THR A 93 1.50 3.54 25.49
N GLY A 94 0.47 2.71 25.27
CA GLY A 94 -0.64 2.56 26.23
C GLY A 94 -1.81 3.51 26.00
N ASN A 95 -1.87 4.20 24.85
CA ASN A 95 -2.93 5.16 24.54
C ASN A 95 -3.82 4.70 23.34
N PRO A 96 -4.53 3.56 23.45
CA PRO A 96 -5.36 3.07 22.36
C PRO A 96 -6.46 4.05 21.94
N ALA A 97 -7.07 4.76 22.90
CA ALA A 97 -8.10 5.75 22.58
C ALA A 97 -7.57 6.90 21.73
N ALA A 98 -6.37 7.41 22.03
CA ALA A 98 -5.74 8.48 21.27
C ALA A 98 -5.27 8.02 19.87
N SER A 99 -5.01 6.72 19.67
CA SER A 99 -4.59 6.17 18.39
C SER A 99 -5.73 6.11 17.36
N ILE A 100 -6.99 5.96 17.80
CA ILE A 100 -8.16 5.81 16.91
C ILE A 100 -8.28 6.97 15.90
N PRO A 101 -8.33 8.25 16.30
CA PRO A 101 -8.44 9.34 15.34
C PRO A 101 -7.26 9.44 14.38
N ILE A 102 -6.08 8.97 14.77
CA ILE A 102 -4.88 8.97 13.92
C ILE A 102 -5.01 7.88 12.85
N TYR A 103 -5.43 6.66 13.22
CA TYR A 103 -5.75 5.61 12.24
C TYR A 103 -6.86 6.03 11.27
N GLN A 104 -7.88 6.73 11.77
CA GLN A 104 -8.95 7.25 10.91
C GLN A 104 -8.43 8.24 9.87
N LYS A 105 -7.40 9.06 10.19
CA LYS A 105 -6.72 9.90 9.19
C LYS A 105 -6.01 9.05 8.14
N ALA A 106 -5.29 8.01 8.53
CA ALA A 106 -4.67 7.09 7.57
C ALA A 106 -5.72 6.49 6.63
N LEU A 107 -6.85 6.02 7.16
CA LEU A 107 -7.93 5.41 6.38
C LEU A 107 -8.73 6.41 5.55
N ALA A 108 -8.76 7.69 5.93
CA ALA A 108 -9.34 8.75 5.11
C ALA A 108 -8.48 9.06 3.87
N ILE A 109 -7.15 8.89 3.97
CA ILE A 109 -6.18 9.05 2.88
C ILE A 109 -6.18 7.80 1.99
N ASP A 110 -6.04 6.62 2.60
CA ASP A 110 -6.11 5.32 1.93
C ASP A 110 -7.15 4.40 2.57
N PRO A 111 -8.37 4.34 2.04
CA PRO A 111 -9.44 3.45 2.54
C PRO A 111 -9.16 1.95 2.38
N LYS A 112 -8.06 1.58 1.71
CA LYS A 112 -7.63 0.20 1.50
C LYS A 112 -6.37 -0.16 2.29
N HIS A 113 -5.89 0.71 3.14
CA HIS A 113 -4.69 0.50 3.94
C HIS A 113 -4.87 -0.64 4.94
N ARG A 114 -4.42 -1.83 4.58
CA ARG A 114 -4.66 -3.06 5.36
C ARG A 114 -4.10 -2.98 6.78
N GLY A 115 -2.86 -2.52 6.96
CA GLY A 115 -2.26 -2.36 8.30
C GLY A 115 -3.05 -1.40 9.19
N ALA A 116 -3.63 -0.31 8.63
CA ALA A 116 -4.46 0.59 9.42
C ALA A 116 -5.79 -0.07 9.86
N HIS A 117 -6.40 -0.91 8.98
CA HIS A 117 -7.57 -1.69 9.37
C HIS A 117 -7.26 -2.73 10.46
N GLU A 118 -6.13 -3.41 10.37
CA GLU A 118 -5.68 -4.35 11.39
C GLU A 118 -5.50 -3.64 12.74
N TYR A 119 -4.64 -2.64 12.77
CA TYR A 119 -4.23 -2.02 14.02
C TYR A 119 -5.31 -1.17 14.70
N ILE A 120 -6.21 -0.54 13.95
CA ILE A 120 -7.39 0.13 14.55
C ILE A 120 -8.36 -0.91 15.11
N GLY A 121 -8.49 -2.08 14.47
CA GLY A 121 -9.26 -3.21 14.99
C GLY A 121 -8.73 -3.68 16.33
N GLU A 122 -7.41 -3.85 16.46
CA GLU A 122 -6.76 -4.18 17.74
C GLU A 122 -6.94 -3.08 18.79
N ALA A 123 -6.84 -1.79 18.39
CA ALA A 123 -7.09 -0.68 19.31
C ALA A 123 -8.52 -0.70 19.85
N TYR A 124 -9.51 -1.05 19.01
CA TYR A 124 -10.89 -1.22 19.47
C TYR A 124 -11.06 -2.41 20.42
N LEU A 125 -10.35 -3.52 20.22
CA LEU A 125 -10.35 -4.62 21.19
C LEU A 125 -9.76 -4.19 22.53
N MET A 126 -8.67 -3.43 22.53
CA MET A 126 -8.09 -2.87 23.76
C MET A 126 -9.07 -1.97 24.54
N LEU A 127 -10.00 -1.34 23.83
CA LEU A 127 -11.07 -0.51 24.40
C LEU A 127 -12.37 -1.29 24.67
N GLY A 128 -12.39 -2.62 24.48
CA GLY A 128 -13.56 -3.45 24.70
C GLY A 128 -14.63 -3.37 23.57
N ASN A 129 -14.33 -2.68 22.48
CA ASN A 129 -15.29 -2.49 21.38
C ASN A 129 -15.13 -3.56 20.29
N VAL A 130 -15.56 -4.77 20.60
CA VAL A 130 -15.48 -5.94 19.69
C VAL A 130 -16.27 -5.69 18.39
N ALA A 131 -17.39 -4.99 18.47
CA ALA A 131 -18.21 -4.70 17.29
C ALA A 131 -17.43 -3.90 16.25
N LYS A 132 -16.71 -2.85 16.66
CA LYS A 132 -15.86 -2.06 15.77
C LYS A 132 -14.67 -2.85 15.25
N ALA A 133 -14.04 -3.69 16.06
CA ALA A 133 -12.97 -4.57 15.61
C ALA A 133 -13.45 -5.51 14.49
N LYS A 134 -14.65 -6.08 14.63
CA LYS A 134 -15.25 -6.94 13.60
C LYS A 134 -15.60 -6.20 12.30
N GLU A 135 -16.00 -4.92 12.37
CA GLU A 135 -16.19 -4.10 11.16
C GLU A 135 -14.90 -4.00 10.35
N HIS A 136 -13.76 -3.73 11.02
CA HIS A 136 -12.46 -3.67 10.37
C HIS A 136 -11.99 -5.05 9.86
N LEU A 137 -12.27 -6.12 10.60
CA LEU A 137 -12.00 -7.49 10.15
C LEU A 137 -12.78 -7.83 8.87
N ALA A 138 -14.06 -7.49 8.81
CA ALA A 138 -14.88 -7.67 7.61
C ALA A 138 -14.35 -6.86 6.43
N ARG A 139 -13.84 -5.64 6.69
CA ARG A 139 -13.20 -4.84 5.66
C ARG A 139 -11.93 -5.51 5.12
N LEU A 140 -11.05 -6.02 5.99
CA LEU A 140 -9.87 -6.77 5.58
C LEU A 140 -10.24 -8.00 4.75
N ASN A 141 -11.26 -8.75 5.14
CA ASN A 141 -11.75 -9.88 4.36
C ASN A 141 -12.15 -9.48 2.93
N SER A 142 -12.73 -8.29 2.76
CA SER A 142 -13.09 -7.77 1.44
C SER A 142 -11.91 -7.26 0.61
N LEU A 143 -10.80 -6.88 1.26
CA LEU A 143 -9.61 -6.34 0.61
C LEU A 143 -8.63 -7.42 0.19
N CYS A 144 -8.66 -8.60 0.83
CA CYS A 144 -7.73 -9.69 0.60
C CYS A 144 -8.40 -10.77 -0.27
N PHE A 145 -7.90 -10.97 -1.49
CA PHE A 145 -8.38 -12.04 -2.37
C PHE A 145 -8.08 -13.44 -1.79
N LEU A 146 -6.91 -13.59 -1.16
CA LEU A 146 -6.54 -14.72 -0.30
C LEU A 146 -6.31 -14.17 1.11
N PRO A 147 -6.45 -14.98 2.17
CA PRO A 147 -6.18 -14.51 3.52
C PRO A 147 -4.79 -13.86 3.62
N CYS A 148 -4.76 -12.56 3.86
CA CYS A 148 -3.53 -11.81 4.12
C CYS A 148 -3.17 -11.88 5.61
N SER A 149 -1.93 -11.49 5.95
CA SER A 149 -1.46 -11.49 7.34
C SER A 149 -2.36 -10.64 8.23
N GLU A 150 -2.68 -9.44 7.77
CA GLU A 150 -3.46 -8.46 8.51
C GLU A 150 -4.87 -8.96 8.87
N TYR A 151 -5.52 -9.66 7.93
CA TYR A 151 -6.79 -10.33 8.20
C TYR A 151 -6.64 -11.46 9.21
N THR A 152 -5.61 -12.29 9.02
CA THR A 152 -5.38 -13.47 9.87
C THR A 152 -5.09 -13.05 11.30
N ASP A 153 -4.30 -12.00 11.50
CA ASP A 153 -3.85 -11.55 12.81
C ASP A 153 -4.98 -10.85 13.57
N LEU A 154 -5.73 -9.95 12.91
CA LEU A 154 -6.91 -9.35 13.53
C LEU A 154 -8.00 -10.40 13.83
N ARG A 155 -8.20 -11.40 12.96
CA ARG A 155 -9.14 -12.50 13.23
C ARG A 155 -8.77 -13.26 14.49
N LYS A 156 -7.50 -13.64 14.63
CA LYS A 156 -7.00 -14.32 15.84
C LYS A 156 -7.19 -13.46 17.09
N ALA A 157 -6.91 -12.14 16.99
CA ALA A 157 -7.09 -11.22 18.10
C ALA A 157 -8.57 -11.11 18.54
N VAL A 158 -9.50 -11.05 17.59
CA VAL A 158 -10.94 -11.06 17.87
C VAL A 158 -11.37 -12.38 18.52
N GLU A 159 -11.00 -13.52 17.94
CA GLU A 159 -11.33 -14.84 18.47
C GLU A 159 -10.80 -15.05 19.90
N GLN A 160 -9.58 -14.57 20.17
CA GLN A 160 -8.99 -14.65 21.51
C GLN A 160 -9.72 -13.75 22.49
N TYR A 161 -10.02 -12.50 22.08
CA TYR A 161 -10.77 -11.59 22.94
C TYR A 161 -12.16 -12.14 23.31
N GLU A 162 -12.88 -12.75 22.36
CA GLU A 162 -14.18 -13.36 22.61
C GLU A 162 -14.11 -14.53 23.60
N LYS A 163 -12.99 -15.27 23.63
CA LYS A 163 -12.78 -16.39 24.57
C LYS A 163 -12.33 -15.94 25.96
N THR A 164 -11.54 -14.88 26.03
CA THR A 164 -10.80 -14.55 27.27
C THR A 164 -11.12 -13.18 27.85
N GLY A 165 -11.78 -12.31 27.08
CA GLY A 165 -11.99 -10.89 27.43
C GLY A 165 -10.69 -10.07 27.42
N LYS A 166 -9.58 -10.62 26.89
CA LYS A 166 -8.26 -9.98 26.87
C LYS A 166 -7.69 -9.92 25.47
N VAL A 167 -7.02 -8.81 25.14
CA VAL A 167 -6.22 -8.69 23.92
C VAL A 167 -4.90 -9.41 24.12
N SER A 168 -4.46 -10.19 23.12
CA SER A 168 -3.10 -10.73 23.13
C SER A 168 -2.08 -9.60 22.97
N SER A 169 -1.05 -9.60 23.79
CA SER A 169 0.05 -8.62 23.71
C SER A 169 1.10 -9.00 22.64
N THR A 170 0.73 -9.74 21.60
CA THR A 170 1.65 -10.40 20.67
C THR A 170 2.04 -9.57 19.44
N HIS A 171 1.99 -8.26 19.51
CA HIS A 171 2.59 -7.39 18.46
C HIS A 171 3.26 -6.19 19.10
#